data_8d6b3f89a3fa4f26b3605e7687835c34
#
_entry.id   8d6b3f89a3fa4f26b3605e7687835c34
#
_cell.length_a   1.000
_cell.length_b   1.000
_cell.length_c   1.000
_cell.angle_alpha   90.00
_cell.angle_beta   90.00
_cell.angle_gamma   90.00
#
_symmetry.space_group_name_H-M   'P 1'
#
loop_
_entity.id
_entity.type
_entity.pdbx_description
1 polymer ?
#
loop_
_entity_poly.entity_id
_entity_poly.type
_entity_poly.pdbx_seq_one_letter_code
_entity_poly.pdbx_strand_id
1 'polypeptide(L)'
;MTTATTAAARANRGSQTHGRSPEELRELVSHWGAELELAPAETIIEWAAATFGEKFCVTSSMADAVLSHLVSSVVPGIDVVFLDTGYHFAETIGTRDAVAATLPVNLLSITPVQSVAEQDAAWGKDLYKTDPDQCCALRKVAPLAEALSGYEAWATGLRRAETKNRVIAPVLGWDAKKGKVKVSPLARWSD
;
A
#
# COMPACT_ATOMS: atom_id res chain seq x y z
N MET A 1 5.23 19.78 17.98
CA MET A 1 3.90 19.26 18.36
C MET A 1 3.02 19.33 17.14
N THR A 2 2.99 18.31 16.30
CA THR A 2 2.14 18.33 15.12
C THR A 2 1.75 16.88 14.77
N THR A 3 0.54 16.55 15.08
CA THR A 3 -0.49 15.76 14.39
C THR A 3 -0.20 14.30 14.02
N ALA A 4 -0.27 13.42 15.04
CA ALA A 4 -0.54 11.99 14.85
C ALA A 4 -2.06 11.69 14.81
N THR A 5 -2.91 12.61 14.34
CA THR A 5 -4.36 12.55 14.62
C THR A 5 -5.23 12.32 13.38
N THR A 6 -4.68 11.99 12.21
CA THR A 6 -5.50 12.02 10.99
C THR A 6 -6.04 10.66 10.52
N ALA A 7 -5.44 9.54 10.90
CA ALA A 7 -5.93 8.21 10.49
C ALA A 7 -7.21 7.78 11.23
N ALA A 8 -7.35 8.17 12.51
CA ALA A 8 -8.53 7.83 13.31
C ALA A 8 -9.79 8.63 12.95
N ALA A 9 -9.64 9.78 12.27
CA ALA A 9 -10.77 10.69 12.00
C ALA A 9 -11.63 10.29 10.79
N ARG A 10 -11.13 9.43 9.87
CA ARG A 10 -11.93 8.95 8.72
C ARG A 10 -12.72 7.68 8.99
N ALA A 11 -12.36 6.90 9.99
CA ALA A 11 -13.09 5.69 10.39
C ALA A 11 -14.53 5.96 10.89
N ASN A 12 -14.92 7.21 11.07
CA ASN A 12 -16.21 7.58 11.66
C ASN A 12 -17.09 8.48 10.79
N ARG A 13 -16.94 8.42 9.45
CA ARG A 13 -17.96 9.01 8.57
C ARG A 13 -18.89 7.92 8.05
N GLY A 14 -19.97 7.74 8.79
CA GLY A 14 -21.03 6.80 8.49
C GLY A 14 -21.68 7.04 7.13
N SER A 15 -21.43 6.13 6.25
CA SER A 15 -22.38 5.58 5.31
C SER A 15 -22.12 4.08 5.34
N GLN A 16 -23.06 3.30 5.85
CA GLN A 16 -23.03 1.85 5.84
C GLN A 16 -23.24 1.34 4.41
N THR A 17 -22.30 1.59 3.53
CA THR A 17 -22.13 0.73 2.38
C THR A 17 -21.45 -0.52 2.89
N HIS A 18 -22.20 -1.61 3.04
CA HIS A 18 -21.66 -2.92 3.31
C HIS A 18 -20.51 -3.16 2.32
N GLY A 19 -19.31 -3.41 2.87
CA GLY A 19 -18.18 -3.77 2.03
C GLY A 19 -18.48 -5.04 1.27
N ARG A 20 -17.85 -5.21 0.10
CA ARG A 20 -17.95 -6.44 -0.68
C ARG A 20 -17.40 -7.61 0.14
N SER A 21 -18.04 -8.75 0.00
CA SER A 21 -17.56 -10.00 0.58
C SER A 21 -16.24 -10.45 -0.10
N PRO A 22 -15.44 -11.30 0.55
CA PRO A 22 -14.27 -11.89 -0.08
C PRO A 22 -14.58 -12.65 -1.38
N GLU A 23 -15.76 -13.25 -1.48
CA GLU A 23 -16.25 -13.95 -2.67
C GLU A 23 -16.46 -12.97 -3.83
N GLU A 24 -17.20 -11.88 -3.61
CA GLU A 24 -17.43 -10.83 -4.60
C GLU A 24 -16.11 -10.20 -5.07
N LEU A 25 -15.15 -10.00 -4.16
CA LEU A 25 -13.84 -9.47 -4.53
C LEU A 25 -13.03 -10.46 -5.38
N ARG A 26 -13.10 -11.78 -5.12
CA ARG A 26 -12.46 -12.80 -5.97
C ARG A 26 -13.11 -12.90 -7.34
N GLU A 27 -14.43 -12.77 -7.41
CA GLU A 27 -15.16 -12.72 -8.69
C GLU A 27 -14.71 -11.55 -9.55
N LEU A 28 -14.53 -10.36 -8.97
CA LEU A 28 -13.96 -9.22 -9.68
C LEU A 28 -12.56 -9.53 -10.25
N VAL A 29 -11.68 -10.14 -9.45
CA VAL A 29 -10.34 -10.53 -9.91
C VAL A 29 -10.42 -11.54 -11.05
N SER A 30 -11.30 -12.53 -10.96
CA SER A 30 -11.47 -13.55 -11.99
C SER A 30 -12.05 -12.97 -13.28
N HIS A 31 -12.97 -12.02 -13.17
CA HIS A 31 -13.62 -11.40 -14.32
C HIS A 31 -12.68 -10.44 -15.06
N TRP A 32 -12.02 -9.55 -14.33
CA TRP A 32 -11.22 -8.46 -14.91
C TRP A 32 -9.74 -8.78 -15.10
N GLY A 33 -9.24 -9.85 -14.47
CA GLY A 33 -7.81 -10.15 -14.46
C GLY A 33 -7.18 -10.29 -15.85
N ALA A 34 -7.84 -11.01 -16.75
CA ALA A 34 -7.35 -11.22 -18.13
C ALA A 34 -7.42 -9.94 -18.96
N GLU A 35 -8.47 -9.15 -18.81
CA GLU A 35 -8.68 -7.91 -19.56
C GLU A 35 -7.65 -6.84 -19.16
N LEU A 36 -7.46 -6.67 -17.85
CA LEU A 36 -6.52 -5.69 -17.32
C LEU A 36 -5.05 -6.10 -17.45
N GLU A 37 -4.77 -7.37 -17.71
CA GLU A 37 -3.39 -7.87 -17.81
C GLU A 37 -2.57 -7.15 -18.89
N LEU A 38 -3.20 -6.73 -19.98
CA LEU A 38 -2.54 -6.03 -21.08
C LEU A 38 -2.87 -4.52 -21.13
N ALA A 39 -3.69 -4.03 -20.22
CA ALA A 39 -4.11 -2.64 -20.20
C ALA A 39 -2.94 -1.70 -19.81
N PRO A 40 -2.96 -0.42 -20.25
CA PRO A 40 -2.09 0.62 -19.75
C PRO A 40 -2.24 0.82 -18.23
N ALA A 41 -1.19 1.29 -17.57
CA ALA A 41 -1.19 1.48 -16.12
C ALA A 41 -2.29 2.45 -15.66
N GLU A 42 -2.52 3.51 -16.42
CA GLU A 42 -3.56 4.51 -16.18
C GLU A 42 -4.96 3.87 -16.23
N THR A 43 -5.23 3.05 -17.23
CA THR A 43 -6.52 2.33 -17.36
C THR A 43 -6.76 1.37 -16.19
N ILE A 44 -5.71 0.70 -15.70
CA ILE A 44 -5.79 -0.17 -14.51
C ILE A 44 -6.16 0.65 -13.28
N ILE A 45 -5.55 1.83 -13.12
CA ILE A 45 -5.80 2.73 -12.00
C ILE A 45 -7.22 3.31 -12.07
N GLU A 46 -7.66 3.76 -13.24
CA GLU A 46 -9.02 4.25 -13.50
C GLU A 46 -10.07 3.20 -13.14
N TRP A 47 -9.86 1.95 -13.60
CA TRP A 47 -10.73 0.83 -13.27
C TRP A 47 -10.79 0.59 -11.76
N ALA A 48 -9.64 0.59 -11.07
CA ALA A 48 -9.58 0.36 -9.63
C ALA A 48 -10.30 1.48 -8.87
N ALA A 49 -10.08 2.74 -9.25
CA ALA A 49 -10.74 3.88 -8.65
C ALA A 49 -12.27 3.88 -8.87
N ALA A 50 -12.71 3.57 -10.09
CA ALA A 50 -14.13 3.47 -10.40
C ALA A 50 -14.81 2.30 -9.65
N THR A 51 -14.09 1.17 -9.50
CA THR A 51 -14.63 -0.04 -8.86
C THR A 51 -14.69 0.08 -7.34
N PHE A 52 -13.65 0.62 -6.69
CA PHE A 52 -13.52 0.60 -5.23
C PHE A 52 -13.74 1.96 -4.57
N GLY A 53 -13.63 3.07 -5.30
CA GLY A 53 -13.83 4.41 -4.76
C GLY A 53 -12.93 4.69 -3.55
N GLU A 54 -13.49 5.15 -2.45
CA GLU A 54 -12.77 5.43 -1.20
C GLU A 54 -12.19 4.18 -0.51
N LYS A 55 -12.55 2.97 -0.98
CA LYS A 55 -11.99 1.70 -0.48
C LYS A 55 -10.77 1.23 -1.28
N PHE A 56 -10.18 2.13 -2.09
CA PHE A 56 -8.93 1.93 -2.80
C PHE A 56 -7.84 2.83 -2.25
N CYS A 57 -6.65 2.29 -2.02
CA CYS A 57 -5.47 3.05 -1.64
C CYS A 57 -4.21 2.56 -2.38
N VAL A 58 -3.13 3.29 -2.21
CA VAL A 58 -1.81 2.94 -2.72
C VAL A 58 -0.87 2.64 -1.54
N THR A 59 -0.02 1.65 -1.67
CA THR A 59 1.12 1.46 -0.75
C THR A 59 2.41 1.78 -1.48
N SER A 60 3.23 2.67 -0.93
CA SER A 60 4.52 3.04 -1.50
C SER A 60 5.64 2.89 -0.48
N SER A 61 6.77 2.32 -0.92
CA SER A 61 8.00 2.25 -0.12
C SER A 61 8.82 3.53 -0.19
N MET A 62 8.44 4.48 -1.05
CA MET A 62 9.17 5.73 -1.31
C MET A 62 10.62 5.51 -1.77
N ALA A 63 10.89 4.38 -2.44
CA ALA A 63 12.14 4.17 -3.17
C ALA A 63 12.24 5.14 -4.36
N ASP A 64 11.08 5.46 -4.93
CA ASP A 64 10.84 6.49 -5.93
C ASP A 64 9.41 7.05 -5.79
N ALA A 65 9.06 8.05 -6.60
CA ALA A 65 7.74 8.68 -6.60
C ALA A 65 6.85 8.20 -7.77
N VAL A 66 7.29 7.25 -8.60
CA VAL A 66 6.64 6.88 -9.88
C VAL A 66 5.20 6.45 -9.65
N LEU A 67 4.98 5.47 -8.77
CA LEU A 67 3.61 5.00 -8.50
C LEU A 67 2.73 6.10 -7.92
N SER A 68 3.23 6.86 -6.94
CA SER A 68 2.48 7.93 -6.30
C SER A 68 2.12 9.04 -7.30
N HIS A 69 3.05 9.40 -8.19
CA HIS A 69 2.83 10.37 -9.25
C HIS A 69 1.75 9.88 -10.23
N LEU A 70 1.92 8.67 -10.75
CA LEU A 70 1.00 8.09 -11.73
C LEU A 70 -0.42 7.99 -11.15
N VAL A 71 -0.57 7.45 -9.94
CA VAL A 71 -1.90 7.28 -9.35
C VAL A 71 -2.53 8.63 -9.01
N SER A 72 -1.77 9.60 -8.52
CA SER A 72 -2.30 10.92 -8.19
C SER A 72 -2.68 11.75 -9.42
N SER A 73 -2.08 11.49 -10.57
CA SER A 73 -2.49 12.14 -11.83
C SER A 73 -3.83 11.65 -12.36
N VAL A 74 -4.19 10.40 -12.06
CA VAL A 74 -5.48 9.79 -12.42
C VAL A 74 -6.53 10.04 -11.33
N VAL A 75 -6.13 9.93 -10.06
CA VAL A 75 -7.01 10.03 -8.88
C VAL A 75 -6.44 11.04 -7.89
N PRO A 76 -6.62 12.34 -8.11
CA PRO A 76 -6.17 13.35 -7.16
C PRO A 76 -6.77 13.16 -5.76
N GLY A 77 -5.95 13.26 -4.72
CA GLY A 77 -6.37 13.07 -3.34
C GLY A 77 -6.41 11.61 -2.87
N ILE A 78 -5.90 10.66 -3.68
CA ILE A 78 -5.79 9.24 -3.30
C ILE A 78 -4.99 9.06 -2.00
N ASP A 79 -5.41 8.11 -1.18
CA ASP A 79 -4.67 7.71 0.01
C ASP A 79 -3.40 6.93 -0.38
N VAL A 80 -2.24 7.44 0.04
CA VAL A 80 -0.93 6.79 -0.15
C VAL A 80 -0.40 6.38 1.21
N VAL A 81 -0.38 5.08 1.48
CA VAL A 81 0.11 4.49 2.72
C VAL A 81 1.61 4.28 2.62
N PHE A 82 2.36 4.93 3.50
CA PHE A 82 3.78 4.73 3.72
C PHE A 82 4.01 4.10 5.09
N LEU A 83 4.72 2.98 5.13
CA LEU A 83 5.10 2.33 6.40
C LEU A 83 6.42 2.92 6.89
N ASP A 84 6.36 3.78 7.89
CA ASP A 84 7.57 4.28 8.55
C ASP A 84 8.04 3.27 9.59
N THR A 85 8.95 2.41 9.16
CA THR A 85 9.49 1.33 10.00
C THR A 85 10.44 1.81 11.09
N GLY A 86 10.87 3.08 11.06
CA GLY A 86 11.91 3.62 11.94
C GLY A 86 13.35 3.24 11.55
N TYR A 87 13.52 2.53 10.42
CA TYR A 87 14.82 2.10 9.88
C TYR A 87 15.09 2.61 8.47
N HIS A 88 14.32 3.61 8.02
CA HIS A 88 14.52 4.19 6.70
C HIS A 88 15.76 5.08 6.64
N PHE A 89 16.39 5.11 5.47
CA PHE A 89 17.40 6.11 5.16
C PHE A 89 16.78 7.51 5.01
N ALA A 90 17.59 8.53 5.20
CA ALA A 90 17.16 9.92 5.09
C ALA A 90 16.58 10.25 3.71
N GLU A 91 17.10 9.64 2.66
CA GLU A 91 16.65 9.78 1.27
C GLU A 91 15.21 9.28 1.10
N THR A 92 14.87 8.14 1.71
CA THR A 92 13.51 7.59 1.67
C THR A 92 12.52 8.54 2.37
N ILE A 93 12.92 9.07 3.52
CA ILE A 93 12.12 10.07 4.24
C ILE A 93 12.00 11.35 3.42
N GLY A 94 13.08 11.79 2.78
CA GLY A 94 13.08 12.95 1.87
C GLY A 94 12.12 12.76 0.68
N THR A 95 12.11 11.57 0.08
CA THR A 95 11.17 11.24 -1.00
C THR A 95 9.72 11.28 -0.51
N ARG A 96 9.45 10.70 0.68
CA ARG A 96 8.12 10.76 1.30
C ARG A 96 7.65 12.20 1.49
N ASP A 97 8.50 13.04 2.03
CA ASP A 97 8.18 14.46 2.32
C ASP A 97 7.97 15.26 1.03
N ALA A 98 8.79 14.99 0.01
CA ALA A 98 8.64 15.60 -1.32
C ALA A 98 7.32 15.18 -1.98
N VAL A 99 6.96 13.90 -1.93
CA VAL A 99 5.67 13.39 -2.44
C VAL A 99 4.50 14.09 -1.74
N ALA A 100 4.55 14.20 -0.40
CA ALA A 100 3.50 14.89 0.36
C ALA A 100 3.37 16.38 0.02
N ALA A 101 4.48 17.02 -0.31
CA ALA A 101 4.51 18.47 -0.60
C ALA A 101 4.13 18.82 -2.06
N THR A 102 4.38 17.90 -3.01
CA THR A 102 4.32 18.23 -4.44
C THR A 102 3.22 17.51 -5.21
N LEU A 103 2.77 16.35 -4.73
CA LEU A 103 1.72 15.56 -5.41
C LEU A 103 0.37 15.73 -4.73
N PRO A 104 -0.74 15.71 -5.49
CA PRO A 104 -2.08 15.78 -4.94
C PRO A 104 -2.50 14.41 -4.34
N VAL A 105 -1.84 14.01 -3.25
CA VAL A 105 -2.09 12.78 -2.51
C VAL A 105 -2.48 13.07 -1.06
N ASN A 106 -3.20 12.15 -0.43
CA ASN A 106 -3.35 12.10 1.02
C ASN A 106 -2.34 11.11 1.58
N LEU A 107 -1.17 11.61 2.02
CA LEU A 107 -0.12 10.74 2.53
C LEU A 107 -0.43 10.28 3.97
N LEU A 108 -0.51 8.97 4.16
CA LEU A 108 -0.72 8.32 5.45
C LEU A 108 0.58 7.64 5.88
N SER A 109 1.33 8.30 6.78
CA SER A 109 2.55 7.72 7.37
C SER A 109 2.16 6.87 8.56
N ILE A 110 2.36 5.56 8.47
CA ILE A 110 1.98 4.56 9.46
C ILE A 110 3.22 4.10 10.19
N THR A 111 3.24 4.28 11.51
CA THR A 111 4.32 3.81 12.39
C THR A 111 3.90 2.54 13.13
N PRO A 112 4.85 1.64 13.44
CA PRO A 112 4.59 0.53 14.35
C PRO A 112 4.15 1.01 15.74
N VAL A 113 3.46 0.14 16.48
CA VAL A 113 3.01 0.43 17.84
C VAL A 113 4.18 0.75 18.78
N GLN A 114 5.27 0.00 18.64
CA GLN A 114 6.50 0.21 19.42
C GLN A 114 7.51 1.06 18.64
N SER A 115 8.13 2.00 19.31
CA SER A 115 9.35 2.66 18.82
C SER A 115 10.47 1.62 18.65
N VAL A 116 11.56 2.00 17.97
CA VAL A 116 12.76 1.14 17.88
C VAL A 116 13.35 0.86 19.27
N ALA A 117 13.40 1.88 20.13
CA ALA A 117 13.94 1.74 21.48
C ALA A 117 13.11 0.78 22.37
N GLU A 118 11.78 0.83 22.27
CA GLU A 118 10.89 -0.09 22.99
C GLU A 118 11.00 -1.52 22.45
N GLN A 119 11.14 -1.68 21.14
CA GLN A 119 11.40 -2.97 20.52
C GLN A 119 12.74 -3.55 20.99
N ASP A 120 13.81 -2.74 21.00
CA ASP A 120 15.14 -3.15 21.45
C ASP A 120 15.13 -3.58 22.94
N ALA A 121 14.35 -2.90 23.76
CA ALA A 121 14.19 -3.27 25.17
C ALA A 121 13.43 -4.60 25.35
N ALA A 122 12.43 -4.87 24.50
CA ALA A 122 11.59 -6.06 24.61
C ALA A 122 12.22 -7.31 23.94
N TRP A 123 12.90 -7.15 22.81
CA TRP A 123 13.34 -8.25 21.94
C TRP A 123 14.87 -8.31 21.75
N GLY A 124 15.62 -7.38 22.31
CA GLY A 124 17.05 -7.21 22.06
C GLY A 124 17.35 -6.32 20.87
N LYS A 125 18.58 -5.77 20.86
CA LYS A 125 19.03 -4.88 19.78
C LYS A 125 19.15 -5.61 18.45
N ASP A 126 18.97 -4.84 17.38
CA ASP A 126 19.14 -5.33 16.00
C ASP A 126 18.25 -6.53 15.66
N LEU A 127 16.99 -6.55 16.12
CA LEU A 127 16.05 -7.64 15.84
C LEU A 127 15.98 -7.99 14.34
N TYR A 128 16.18 -7.01 13.46
CA TYR A 128 16.21 -7.23 12.00
C TYR A 128 17.37 -8.13 11.53
N LYS A 129 18.42 -8.31 12.36
CA LYS A 129 19.54 -9.22 12.10
C LYS A 129 19.34 -10.57 12.78
N THR A 130 18.82 -10.57 14.01
CA THR A 130 18.69 -11.76 14.85
C THR A 130 17.43 -12.56 14.55
N ASP A 131 16.32 -11.88 14.26
CA ASP A 131 15.04 -12.46 13.84
C ASP A 131 14.33 -11.51 12.84
N PRO A 132 14.72 -11.57 11.55
CA PRO A 132 14.16 -10.71 10.53
C PRO A 132 12.67 -10.92 10.30
N ASP A 133 12.15 -12.13 10.51
CA ASP A 133 10.73 -12.44 10.34
C ASP A 133 9.89 -11.78 11.44
N GLN A 134 10.33 -11.87 12.70
CA GLN A 134 9.67 -11.18 13.81
C GLN A 134 9.74 -9.66 13.64
N CYS A 135 10.90 -9.13 13.24
CA CYS A 135 11.05 -7.71 12.96
C CYS A 135 10.09 -7.25 11.84
N CYS A 136 9.99 -8.02 10.75
CA CYS A 136 9.07 -7.75 9.67
C CYS A 136 7.61 -7.82 10.12
N ALA A 137 7.25 -8.81 10.95
CA ALA A 137 5.90 -8.95 11.50
C ALA A 137 5.49 -7.71 12.30
N LEU A 138 6.35 -7.24 13.20
CA LEU A 138 6.09 -6.10 14.07
C LEU A 138 6.08 -4.76 13.31
N ARG A 139 7.02 -4.56 12.38
CA ARG A 139 7.25 -3.24 11.78
C ARG A 139 6.63 -3.04 10.40
N LYS A 140 6.18 -4.11 9.76
CA LYS A 140 5.58 -4.05 8.40
C LYS A 140 4.23 -4.75 8.34
N VAL A 141 4.16 -6.04 8.72
CA VAL A 141 2.98 -6.86 8.48
C VAL A 141 1.79 -6.38 9.30
N ALA A 142 1.97 -6.24 10.61
CA ALA A 142 0.90 -5.79 11.50
C ALA A 142 0.45 -4.35 11.20
N PRO A 143 1.35 -3.35 11.08
CA PRO A 143 0.95 -1.98 10.73
C PRO A 143 0.27 -1.87 9.36
N LEU A 144 0.72 -2.65 8.36
CA LEU A 144 0.08 -2.68 7.06
C LEU A 144 -1.32 -3.27 7.11
N ALA A 145 -1.51 -4.36 7.85
CA ALA A 145 -2.82 -5.00 8.00
C ALA A 145 -3.83 -4.04 8.64
N GLU A 146 -3.41 -3.31 9.66
CA GLU A 146 -4.22 -2.28 10.33
C GLU A 146 -4.54 -1.13 9.36
N ALA A 147 -3.55 -0.57 8.70
CA ALA A 147 -3.72 0.52 7.75
C ALA A 147 -4.67 0.17 6.61
N LEU A 148 -4.63 -1.09 6.14
CA LEU A 148 -5.49 -1.56 5.06
C LEU A 148 -6.88 -2.02 5.52
N SER A 149 -7.20 -2.02 6.81
CA SER A 149 -8.45 -2.60 7.33
C SER A 149 -9.71 -1.99 6.71
N GLY A 150 -9.68 -0.69 6.38
CA GLY A 150 -10.80 0.05 5.77
C GLY A 150 -10.91 -0.09 4.24
N TYR A 151 -9.93 -0.70 3.57
CA TYR A 151 -9.88 -0.79 2.12
C TYR A 151 -10.26 -2.18 1.61
N GLU A 152 -10.80 -2.26 0.40
CA GLU A 152 -11.09 -3.50 -0.33
C GLU A 152 -9.98 -3.84 -1.31
N ALA A 153 -9.30 -2.82 -1.83
CA ALA A 153 -8.21 -2.96 -2.78
C ALA A 153 -7.04 -2.03 -2.46
N TRP A 154 -5.84 -2.46 -2.84
CA TRP A 154 -4.62 -1.68 -2.67
C TRP A 154 -3.66 -1.85 -3.85
N ALA A 155 -3.08 -0.73 -4.31
CA ALA A 155 -2.07 -0.76 -5.36
C ALA A 155 -0.66 -0.81 -4.77
N THR A 156 0.25 -1.43 -5.54
CA THR A 156 1.67 -1.54 -5.21
C THR A 156 2.53 -1.32 -6.45
N GLY A 157 3.72 -0.77 -6.25
CA GLY A 157 4.71 -0.54 -7.31
C GLY A 157 5.46 -1.79 -7.78
N LEU A 158 4.93 -2.99 -7.55
CA LEU A 158 5.55 -4.24 -7.96
C LEU A 158 5.78 -4.27 -9.46
N ARG A 159 7.02 -4.59 -9.88
CA ARG A 159 7.40 -4.87 -11.27
C ARG A 159 7.90 -6.29 -11.39
N ARG A 160 7.56 -6.97 -12.49
CA ARG A 160 8.01 -8.36 -12.76
C ARG A 160 9.50 -8.45 -13.00
N ALA A 161 10.09 -7.39 -13.56
CA ALA A 161 11.52 -7.31 -13.84
C ALA A 161 12.41 -7.31 -12.58
N GLU A 162 11.89 -6.88 -11.42
CA GLU A 162 12.69 -6.72 -10.21
C GLU A 162 13.26 -8.03 -9.64
N THR A 163 12.51 -9.13 -9.71
CA THR A 163 12.97 -10.42 -9.16
C THR A 163 12.33 -11.61 -9.87
N LYS A 164 13.05 -12.75 -9.90
CA LYS A 164 12.54 -14.01 -10.47
C LYS A 164 11.22 -14.48 -9.86
N ASN A 165 10.99 -14.21 -8.58
CA ASN A 165 9.76 -14.60 -7.89
C ASN A 165 8.54 -13.74 -8.28
N ARG A 166 8.77 -12.60 -8.94
CA ARG A 166 7.70 -11.67 -9.36
C ARG A 166 7.29 -11.84 -10.82
N VAL A 167 8.03 -12.62 -11.60
CA VAL A 167 7.81 -12.78 -13.06
C VAL A 167 6.36 -13.14 -13.41
N ILE A 168 5.71 -13.93 -12.58
CA ILE A 168 4.32 -14.39 -12.79
C ILE A 168 3.28 -13.59 -11.99
N ALA A 169 3.69 -12.50 -11.33
CA ALA A 169 2.74 -11.71 -10.54
C ALA A 169 1.66 -11.09 -11.45
N PRO A 170 0.37 -11.29 -11.19
CA PRO A 170 -0.69 -10.72 -12.00
C PRO A 170 -0.79 -9.21 -11.80
N VAL A 171 -1.30 -8.50 -12.80
CA VAL A 171 -1.67 -7.08 -12.69
C VAL A 171 -2.79 -6.92 -11.67
N LEU A 172 -3.79 -7.80 -11.73
CA LEU A 172 -4.89 -7.86 -10.75
C LEU A 172 -4.89 -9.22 -10.07
N GLY A 173 -4.73 -9.25 -8.76
CA GLY A 173 -4.62 -10.49 -7.99
C GLY A 173 -5.39 -10.45 -6.67
N TRP A 174 -5.64 -11.63 -6.12
CA TRP A 174 -6.21 -11.82 -4.79
C TRP A 174 -5.11 -11.99 -3.74
N ASP A 175 -5.03 -11.07 -2.78
CA ASP A 175 -4.18 -11.24 -1.60
C ASP A 175 -4.93 -12.02 -0.52
N ALA A 176 -4.75 -13.33 -0.52
CA ALA A 176 -5.44 -14.23 0.41
C ALA A 176 -5.09 -13.95 1.89
N LYS A 177 -3.87 -13.46 2.16
CA LYS A 177 -3.44 -13.16 3.53
C LYS A 177 -4.15 -11.93 4.10
N LYS A 178 -4.49 -10.97 3.25
CA LYS A 178 -5.16 -9.73 3.64
C LYS A 178 -6.66 -9.74 3.35
N GLY A 179 -7.15 -10.71 2.55
CA GLY A 179 -8.53 -10.75 2.11
C GLY A 179 -8.90 -9.57 1.21
N LYS A 180 -8.00 -9.15 0.31
CA LYS A 180 -8.13 -7.93 -0.48
C LYS A 180 -7.68 -8.11 -1.91
N VAL A 181 -8.16 -7.24 -2.79
CA VAL A 181 -7.69 -7.16 -4.16
C VAL A 181 -6.35 -6.41 -4.18
N LYS A 182 -5.36 -7.00 -4.84
CA LYS A 182 -4.05 -6.40 -5.08
C LYS A 182 -3.94 -5.95 -6.52
N VAL A 183 -3.63 -4.68 -6.71
CA VAL A 183 -3.47 -4.04 -8.02
C VAL A 183 -2.00 -3.70 -8.24
N SER A 184 -1.41 -4.16 -9.34
CA SER A 184 -0.01 -3.94 -9.68
C SER A 184 0.09 -3.24 -11.04
N PRO A 185 -0.22 -1.94 -11.14
CA PRO A 185 -0.31 -1.25 -12.43
C PRO A 185 1.04 -1.17 -13.16
N LEU A 186 2.14 -1.23 -12.42
CA LEU A 186 3.50 -1.22 -12.96
C LEU A 186 4.07 -2.63 -13.23
N ALA A 187 3.27 -3.71 -13.07
CA ALA A 187 3.78 -5.08 -13.14
C ALA A 187 4.56 -5.39 -14.44
N ARG A 188 4.18 -4.77 -15.55
CA ARG A 188 4.77 -4.99 -16.88
C ARG A 188 5.87 -3.98 -17.24
N TRP A 189 6.14 -3.00 -16.39
CA TRP A 189 7.19 -2.02 -16.65
C TRP A 189 8.56 -2.64 -16.45
N SER A 190 9.51 -2.25 -17.31
CA SER A 190 10.94 -2.46 -17.12
C SER A 190 11.53 -1.34 -16.26
N ASP A 191 12.79 -1.51 -15.90
CA ASP A 191 13.59 -0.44 -15.29
C ASP A 191 13.96 0.61 -16.33
#